data_6848375b8f869c3eb0a0cb173b06cda9
#
_entry.id   6848375b8f869c3eb0a0cb173b06cda9
#
_cell.length_a   1.000
_cell.length_b   1.000
_cell.length_c   1.000
_cell.angle_alpha   90.00
_cell.angle_beta   90.00
_cell.angle_gamma   90.00
#
_symmetry.space_group_name_H-M   'P 1'
#
loop_
_entity.id
_entity.type
_entity.pdbx_description
1 polymer ?
#
loop_
_entity_poly.entity_id
_entity_poly.type
_entity_poly.pdbx_seq_one_letter_code
_entity_poly.pdbx_strand_id
1 'polypeptide(L)'
;VQAKKLRRLVIYEVFPRNHTEEGTLRALAEDLERIKSLGVDFVWLMPIYPIGEEGRKGSLGSPYAIKDYRSINPELGTLEDFKEFVEKAHKLGLKVMIDIVYNHTSRDSKLLEEHPEWFYTVDGKPSRKVPDWSDVYDLDYSNKELWKYQIETLKFWARYVDGFRCDVAPLVPLEFWETAKKEVAEVNPNLIWLAETVHPSFVRWLRERGFRVHSDVEMHRVFEITYDYDGREVLEGYLQGERTLSSYVDYLYVQDTLYPADYVKLRFLENHDLPRAAKIFGDELRLKNWTAFMFMLKGAMLIYAGQEYAIEKQPSLFEKDPIPWEEGNEEFSAFIKKLIEIKKSIDCNSQRVYLTKEGVAVVECKNAVGIFNLEGKIGEIEIEVKGIDLLTGRKVESKDGKIEVPFEPIIISL
;
A
#
# COMPACT_ATOMS: atom_id res chain seq x y z
N VAL A 1 14.75 16.48 2.35
CA VAL A 1 15.65 15.36 1.99
C VAL A 1 14.98 14.02 2.21
N GLN A 2 14.28 13.82 3.35
CA GLN A 2 13.64 12.54 3.66
C GLN A 2 12.50 12.19 2.68
N ALA A 3 11.64 13.14 2.34
CA ALA A 3 10.54 12.90 1.39
C ALA A 3 11.03 12.39 0.04
N LYS A 4 12.16 12.94 -0.47
CA LYS A 4 12.75 12.47 -1.72
C LYS A 4 13.17 11.01 -1.68
N LYS A 5 13.73 10.57 -0.56
CA LYS A 5 14.10 9.16 -0.36
C LYS A 5 12.88 8.26 -0.27
N LEU A 6 11.87 8.69 0.49
CA LEU A 6 10.63 7.92 0.68
C LEU A 6 9.84 7.77 -0.61
N ARG A 7 9.86 8.77 -1.49
CA ARG A 7 9.18 8.72 -2.79
C ARG A 7 9.83 7.73 -3.78
N ARG A 8 11.02 7.23 -3.48
CA ARG A 8 11.70 6.20 -4.28
C ARG A 8 11.46 4.79 -3.75
N LEU A 9 10.82 4.64 -2.58
CA LEU A 9 10.60 3.34 -1.98
C LEU A 9 9.61 2.51 -2.79
N VAL A 10 9.89 1.22 -2.83
CA VAL A 10 8.97 0.19 -3.32
C VAL A 10 8.74 -0.79 -2.18
N ILE A 11 7.48 -0.95 -1.79
CA ILE A 11 7.05 -1.81 -0.70
C ILE A 11 6.35 -3.03 -1.29
N TYR A 12 6.78 -4.22 -0.90
CA TYR A 12 6.23 -5.48 -1.34
C TYR A 12 5.36 -6.06 -0.23
N GLU A 13 4.06 -6.09 -0.47
CA GLU A 13 3.07 -6.58 0.49
C GLU A 13 2.93 -8.10 0.39
N VAL A 14 2.98 -8.79 1.55
CA VAL A 14 2.90 -10.24 1.64
C VAL A 14 1.83 -10.67 2.62
N PHE A 15 0.98 -11.62 2.20
CA PHE A 15 0.10 -12.36 3.09
C PHE A 15 0.78 -13.69 3.43
N PRO A 16 1.39 -13.86 4.62
CA PRO A 16 2.15 -15.07 4.92
C PRO A 16 1.37 -16.37 4.78
N ARG A 17 0.08 -16.37 5.13
CA ARG A 17 -0.80 -17.55 4.97
C ARG A 17 -0.81 -18.10 3.54
N ASN A 18 -0.88 -17.20 2.55
CA ASN A 18 -1.16 -17.56 1.16
C ASN A 18 0.00 -17.32 0.20
N HIS A 19 1.15 -16.89 0.71
CA HIS A 19 2.32 -16.66 -0.13
C HIS A 19 2.94 -17.99 -0.62
N THR A 20 2.93 -18.99 0.23
CA THR A 20 3.43 -20.34 -0.08
C THR A 20 2.35 -21.38 0.22
N GLU A 21 2.55 -22.61 -0.30
CA GLU A 21 1.67 -23.73 0.04
C GLU A 21 1.67 -24.03 1.55
N GLU A 22 2.85 -23.97 2.17
CA GLU A 22 3.01 -24.20 3.63
C GLU A 22 2.37 -23.08 4.45
N GLY A 23 2.43 -21.84 3.96
CA GLY A 23 1.84 -20.67 4.64
C GLY A 23 2.53 -20.30 5.94
N THR A 24 3.84 -20.53 6.04
CA THR A 24 4.63 -20.23 7.24
C THR A 24 5.68 -19.14 6.99
N LEU A 25 6.17 -18.53 8.08
CA LEU A 25 7.26 -17.56 8.00
C LEU A 25 8.55 -18.19 7.49
N ARG A 26 8.81 -19.46 7.84
CA ARG A 26 9.99 -20.18 7.34
C ARG A 26 9.95 -20.37 5.84
N ALA A 27 8.81 -20.79 5.31
CA ALA A 27 8.62 -20.96 3.86
C ALA A 27 8.71 -19.61 3.14
N LEU A 28 8.12 -18.56 3.70
CA LEU A 28 8.22 -17.22 3.16
C LEU A 28 9.67 -16.74 3.11
N ALA A 29 10.46 -17.03 4.14
CA ALA A 29 11.86 -16.65 4.20
C ALA A 29 12.68 -17.24 3.04
N GLU A 30 12.32 -18.40 2.54
CA GLU A 30 12.99 -19.03 1.38
C GLU A 30 12.76 -18.26 0.07
N ASP A 31 11.70 -17.43 0.00
CA ASP A 31 11.39 -16.61 -1.16
C ASP A 31 12.01 -15.20 -1.11
N LEU A 32 12.65 -14.82 -0.01
CA LEU A 32 13.20 -13.47 0.16
C LEU A 32 14.25 -13.08 -0.88
N GLU A 33 15.04 -14.03 -1.36
CA GLU A 33 16.06 -13.77 -2.39
C GLU A 33 15.41 -13.37 -3.71
N ARG A 34 14.34 -14.07 -4.11
CA ARG A 34 13.57 -13.70 -5.29
C ARG A 34 12.94 -12.30 -5.13
N ILE A 35 12.31 -12.05 -3.99
CA ILE A 35 11.71 -10.73 -3.68
C ILE A 35 12.77 -9.63 -3.76
N LYS A 36 13.94 -9.84 -3.17
CA LYS A 36 15.07 -8.91 -3.26
C LYS A 36 15.49 -8.66 -4.71
N SER A 37 15.47 -9.69 -5.54
CA SER A 37 15.86 -9.60 -6.95
C SER A 37 14.97 -8.66 -7.77
N LEU A 38 13.73 -8.38 -7.31
CA LEU A 38 12.84 -7.41 -7.93
C LEU A 38 13.35 -5.97 -7.78
N GLY A 39 14.12 -5.71 -6.73
CA GLY A 39 14.61 -4.37 -6.41
C GLY A 39 13.79 -3.62 -5.37
N VAL A 40 12.85 -4.30 -4.71
CA VAL A 40 12.03 -3.69 -3.64
C VAL A 40 12.88 -3.37 -2.40
N ASP A 41 12.40 -2.44 -1.58
CA ASP A 41 13.11 -1.97 -0.38
C ASP A 41 12.56 -2.58 0.90
N PHE A 42 11.25 -2.71 0.99
CA PHE A 42 10.52 -3.23 2.15
C PHE A 42 9.72 -4.46 1.79
N VAL A 43 9.66 -5.39 2.73
CA VAL A 43 8.64 -6.44 2.77
C VAL A 43 7.67 -6.07 3.88
N TRP A 44 6.42 -5.81 3.53
CA TRP A 44 5.36 -5.58 4.49
C TRP A 44 4.61 -6.89 4.69
N LEU A 45 4.65 -7.41 5.94
CA LEU A 45 3.87 -8.57 6.36
C LEU A 45 2.49 -8.11 6.82
N MET A 46 1.43 -8.60 6.18
CA MET A 46 0.07 -8.48 6.71
C MET A 46 0.03 -9.08 8.12
N PRO A 47 -1.02 -8.83 8.95
CA PRO A 47 -0.95 -9.16 10.37
C PRO A 47 -0.47 -10.58 10.67
N ILE A 48 0.47 -10.67 11.61
CA ILE A 48 1.17 -11.91 11.98
C ILE A 48 0.69 -12.49 13.33
N TYR A 49 -0.34 -11.90 13.90
CA TYR A 49 -0.83 -12.19 15.24
C TYR A 49 -1.87 -13.30 15.25
N PRO A 50 -2.11 -13.98 16.41
CA PRO A 50 -3.21 -14.94 16.53
C PRO A 50 -4.55 -14.30 16.15
N ILE A 51 -5.38 -15.07 15.47
CA ILE A 51 -6.68 -14.65 14.95
C ILE A 51 -7.79 -15.17 15.88
N GLY A 52 -8.81 -14.33 16.15
CA GLY A 52 -9.96 -14.72 16.93
C GLY A 52 -10.81 -15.82 16.28
N GLU A 53 -11.55 -16.54 17.10
CA GLU A 53 -12.45 -17.60 16.65
C GLU A 53 -13.91 -17.17 16.69
N GLU A 54 -14.30 -16.35 17.66
CA GLU A 54 -15.68 -15.89 17.81
C GLU A 54 -16.07 -14.92 16.67
N GLY A 55 -17.15 -15.26 15.96
CA GLY A 55 -17.62 -14.47 14.83
C GLY A 55 -16.69 -14.51 13.61
N ARG A 56 -15.80 -15.47 13.57
CA ARG A 56 -14.80 -15.65 12.52
C ARG A 56 -15.45 -15.75 11.14
N LYS A 57 -14.87 -15.02 10.18
CA LYS A 57 -15.26 -15.13 8.77
C LYS A 57 -14.45 -16.23 8.10
N GLY A 58 -15.11 -17.15 7.42
CA GLY A 58 -14.49 -18.31 6.80
C GLY A 58 -13.92 -19.31 7.83
N SER A 59 -13.12 -20.26 7.38
CA SER A 59 -12.58 -21.32 8.24
C SER A 59 -11.37 -20.88 9.05
N LEU A 60 -10.55 -19.94 8.54
CA LEU A 60 -9.33 -19.49 9.22
C LEU A 60 -9.42 -18.07 9.78
N GLY A 61 -10.41 -17.31 9.35
CA GLY A 61 -10.64 -15.94 9.80
C GLY A 61 -9.73 -14.91 9.13
N SER A 62 -10.14 -13.65 9.24
CA SER A 62 -9.36 -12.52 8.76
C SER A 62 -8.11 -12.30 9.62
N PRO A 63 -6.93 -12.06 9.02
CA PRO A 63 -5.75 -11.70 9.78
C PRO A 63 -5.90 -10.36 10.53
N TYR A 64 -6.92 -9.57 10.20
CA TYR A 64 -7.21 -8.30 10.87
C TYR A 64 -8.11 -8.44 12.10
N ALA A 65 -8.56 -9.64 12.44
CA ALA A 65 -9.26 -9.93 13.68
C ALA A 65 -8.26 -10.40 14.75
N ILE A 66 -7.60 -9.46 15.40
CA ILE A 66 -6.46 -9.70 16.27
C ILE A 66 -6.89 -10.23 17.64
N LYS A 67 -6.44 -11.43 18.01
CA LYS A 67 -6.69 -12.02 19.33
C LYS A 67 -5.67 -11.58 20.37
N ASP A 68 -4.41 -11.48 19.99
CA ASP A 68 -3.29 -11.12 20.88
C ASP A 68 -2.24 -10.32 20.10
N TYR A 69 -2.02 -9.06 20.51
CA TYR A 69 -1.06 -8.17 19.84
C TYR A 69 0.42 -8.52 20.10
N ARG A 70 0.71 -9.40 21.04
CA ARG A 70 2.07 -9.67 21.52
C ARG A 70 2.55 -11.10 21.23
N SER A 71 1.85 -11.82 20.36
CA SER A 71 2.18 -13.19 19.99
C SER A 71 2.17 -13.35 18.48
N ILE A 72 2.82 -14.39 18.01
CA ILE A 72 2.77 -14.80 16.59
C ILE A 72 1.66 -15.83 16.41
N ASN A 73 0.90 -15.72 15.32
CA ASN A 73 -0.10 -16.70 14.93
C ASN A 73 0.59 -18.08 14.79
N PRO A 74 0.14 -19.09 15.55
CA PRO A 74 0.73 -20.44 15.49
C PRO A 74 0.75 -21.06 14.09
N GLU A 75 -0.21 -20.69 13.23
CA GLU A 75 -0.23 -21.14 11.83
C GLU A 75 1.01 -20.68 11.06
N LEU A 76 1.56 -19.54 11.42
CA LEU A 76 2.71 -18.93 10.75
C LEU A 76 4.04 -19.39 11.32
N GLY A 77 4.05 -19.81 12.58
CA GLY A 77 5.25 -20.22 13.29
C GLY A 77 5.35 -19.61 14.67
N THR A 78 6.58 -19.42 15.13
CA THR A 78 6.93 -18.91 16.45
C THR A 78 7.53 -17.52 16.40
N LEU A 79 7.71 -16.88 17.55
CA LEU A 79 8.43 -15.61 17.64
C LEU A 79 9.88 -15.78 17.14
N GLU A 80 10.51 -16.91 17.40
CA GLU A 80 11.86 -17.19 16.91
C GLU A 80 11.88 -17.27 15.38
N ASP A 81 10.89 -17.90 14.77
CA ASP A 81 10.74 -17.93 13.32
C ASP A 81 10.62 -16.53 12.73
N PHE A 82 9.89 -15.64 13.42
CA PHE A 82 9.76 -14.23 13.01
C PHE A 82 11.12 -13.51 13.10
N LYS A 83 11.85 -13.69 14.20
CA LYS A 83 13.18 -13.08 14.37
C LYS A 83 14.15 -13.54 13.29
N GLU A 84 14.16 -14.82 12.96
CA GLU A 84 14.99 -15.40 11.90
C GLU A 84 14.60 -14.84 10.52
N PHE A 85 13.30 -14.66 10.27
CA PHE A 85 12.82 -14.03 9.04
C PHE A 85 13.37 -12.61 8.89
N VAL A 86 13.23 -11.80 9.94
CA VAL A 86 13.72 -10.41 9.92
C VAL A 86 15.23 -10.37 9.72
N GLU A 87 15.97 -11.23 10.41
CA GLU A 87 17.43 -11.31 10.28
C GLU A 87 17.85 -11.67 8.86
N LYS A 88 17.19 -12.65 8.25
CA LYS A 88 17.46 -13.02 6.86
C LYS A 88 17.15 -11.88 5.90
N ALA A 89 16.02 -11.19 6.09
CA ALA A 89 15.65 -10.02 5.29
C ALA A 89 16.74 -8.96 5.38
N HIS A 90 17.18 -8.63 6.59
CA HIS A 90 18.23 -7.62 6.81
C HIS A 90 19.56 -8.00 6.15
N LYS A 91 19.96 -9.27 6.22
CA LYS A 91 21.18 -9.77 5.54
C LYS A 91 21.12 -9.58 4.03
N LEU A 92 19.92 -9.68 3.45
CA LEU A 92 19.69 -9.45 2.01
C LEU A 92 19.57 -7.96 1.67
N GLY A 93 19.60 -7.07 2.64
CA GLY A 93 19.41 -5.63 2.43
C GLY A 93 17.96 -5.21 2.30
N LEU A 94 17.02 -6.09 2.69
CA LEU A 94 15.58 -5.77 2.76
C LEU A 94 15.24 -5.22 4.14
N LYS A 95 14.30 -4.29 4.18
CA LYS A 95 13.68 -3.83 5.42
C LYS A 95 12.33 -4.51 5.60
N VAL A 96 11.88 -4.61 6.86
CA VAL A 96 10.64 -5.30 7.21
C VAL A 96 9.66 -4.32 7.85
N MET A 97 8.43 -4.37 7.37
CA MET A 97 7.30 -3.60 7.90
C MET A 97 6.24 -4.59 8.38
N ILE A 98 5.65 -4.32 9.54
CA ILE A 98 4.52 -5.13 10.04
C ILE A 98 3.26 -4.30 10.14
N ASP A 99 2.14 -4.99 10.17
CA ASP A 99 0.80 -4.40 10.23
C ASP A 99 0.40 -4.14 11.68
N ILE A 100 -0.07 -2.94 11.96
CA ILE A 100 -0.56 -2.50 13.27
C ILE A 100 -2.05 -2.24 13.17
N VAL A 101 -2.84 -3.07 13.83
CA VAL A 101 -4.30 -3.06 13.74
C VAL A 101 -4.88 -2.58 15.08
N TYR A 102 -4.88 -1.27 15.28
CA TYR A 102 -5.18 -0.67 16.58
C TYR A 102 -6.58 -0.07 16.72
N ASN A 103 -7.36 -0.02 15.63
CA ASN A 103 -8.74 0.43 15.73
C ASN A 103 -9.64 -0.60 16.45
N HIS A 104 -9.35 -1.90 16.28
CA HIS A 104 -10.21 -2.98 16.75
C HIS A 104 -9.42 -4.25 17.07
N THR A 105 -10.09 -5.17 17.76
CA THR A 105 -9.59 -6.53 18.04
C THR A 105 -10.61 -7.55 17.55
N SER A 106 -10.24 -8.84 17.60
CA SER A 106 -11.24 -9.92 17.49
C SER A 106 -12.25 -9.83 18.64
N ARG A 107 -13.39 -10.48 18.47
CA ARG A 107 -14.45 -10.47 19.49
C ARG A 107 -14.09 -11.26 20.75
N ASP A 108 -13.14 -12.17 20.67
CA ASP A 108 -12.62 -13.00 21.77
C ASP A 108 -11.18 -12.65 22.11
N SER A 109 -10.80 -11.37 21.95
CA SER A 109 -9.43 -10.94 22.22
C SER A 109 -9.05 -11.00 23.70
N LYS A 110 -7.76 -11.18 23.96
CA LYS A 110 -7.20 -11.09 25.32
C LYS A 110 -7.50 -9.76 25.97
N LEU A 111 -7.42 -8.64 25.22
CA LEU A 111 -7.71 -7.32 25.77
C LEU A 111 -9.15 -7.18 26.24
N LEU A 112 -10.12 -7.75 25.52
CA LEU A 112 -11.50 -7.69 25.94
C LEU A 112 -11.74 -8.49 27.23
N GLU A 113 -11.09 -9.64 27.36
CA GLU A 113 -11.17 -10.47 28.55
C GLU A 113 -10.56 -9.77 29.78
N GLU A 114 -9.39 -9.14 29.61
CA GLU A 114 -8.64 -8.50 30.69
C GLU A 114 -9.12 -7.07 31.01
N HIS A 115 -9.53 -6.31 29.96
CA HIS A 115 -9.88 -4.89 30.05
C HIS A 115 -11.10 -4.53 29.21
N PRO A 116 -12.29 -5.04 29.55
CA PRO A 116 -13.51 -4.71 28.81
C PRO A 116 -13.79 -3.20 28.79
N GLU A 117 -13.33 -2.46 29.79
CA GLU A 117 -13.47 -1.00 29.86
C GLU A 117 -12.68 -0.23 28.78
N TRP A 118 -11.78 -0.90 28.07
CA TRP A 118 -11.03 -0.29 26.97
C TRP A 118 -11.75 -0.33 25.62
N PHE A 119 -12.98 -0.84 25.60
CA PHE A 119 -13.72 -1.07 24.37
C PHE A 119 -14.88 -0.09 24.17
N TYR A 120 -15.11 0.23 22.91
CA TYR A 120 -16.29 0.95 22.47
C TYR A 120 -17.53 0.11 22.75
N THR A 121 -18.54 0.74 23.37
CA THR A 121 -19.77 0.05 23.75
C THR A 121 -21.01 0.76 23.23
N VAL A 122 -22.05 -0.01 22.93
CA VAL A 122 -23.39 0.46 22.66
C VAL A 122 -24.32 -0.32 23.59
N ASP A 123 -25.13 0.42 24.36
CA ASP A 123 -26.02 -0.18 25.40
C ASP A 123 -25.26 -1.10 26.37
N GLY A 124 -24.05 -0.70 26.74
CA GLY A 124 -23.20 -1.41 27.70
C GLY A 124 -22.51 -2.66 27.14
N LYS A 125 -22.63 -2.94 25.85
CA LYS A 125 -22.02 -4.11 25.20
C LYS A 125 -20.94 -3.69 24.21
N PRO A 126 -19.85 -4.46 24.10
CA PRO A 126 -18.84 -4.20 23.08
C PRO A 126 -19.46 -4.12 21.69
N SER A 127 -19.00 -3.17 20.89
CA SER A 127 -19.54 -2.92 19.56
C SER A 127 -18.45 -2.41 18.61
N ARG A 128 -18.87 -1.99 17.44
CA ARG A 128 -18.00 -1.51 16.36
C ARG A 128 -18.63 -0.33 15.64
N LYS A 129 -17.78 0.55 15.10
CA LYS A 129 -18.24 1.70 14.32
C LYS A 129 -18.76 1.31 12.94
N VAL A 130 -18.20 0.25 12.36
CA VAL A 130 -18.56 -0.24 11.02
C VAL A 130 -19.29 -1.57 11.15
N PRO A 131 -20.64 -1.59 10.95
CA PRO A 131 -21.44 -2.80 11.16
C PRO A 131 -20.99 -4.02 10.38
N ASP A 132 -20.50 -3.83 9.14
CA ASP A 132 -20.06 -4.92 8.26
C ASP A 132 -18.79 -5.65 8.77
N TRP A 133 -18.04 -5.03 9.67
CA TRP A 133 -16.87 -5.66 10.30
C TRP A 133 -17.34 -6.52 11.50
N SER A 134 -18.15 -7.52 11.21
CA SER A 134 -18.90 -8.30 12.22
C SER A 134 -18.03 -9.20 13.10
N ASP A 135 -16.76 -9.40 12.72
CA ASP A 135 -15.80 -10.25 13.42
C ASP A 135 -14.93 -9.50 14.44
N VAL A 136 -15.15 -8.20 14.63
CA VAL A 136 -14.32 -7.35 15.48
C VAL A 136 -15.14 -6.51 16.44
N TYR A 137 -14.47 -6.03 17.51
CA TYR A 137 -14.93 -4.97 18.40
C TYR A 137 -13.90 -3.84 18.45
N ASP A 138 -14.39 -2.60 18.46
CA ASP A 138 -13.53 -1.41 18.44
C ASP A 138 -12.99 -1.08 19.81
N LEU A 139 -11.74 -0.56 19.82
CA LEU A 139 -11.10 -0.03 21.00
C LEU A 139 -11.49 1.43 21.23
N ASP A 140 -11.51 1.84 22.49
CA ASP A 140 -11.86 3.20 22.92
C ASP A 140 -10.62 3.93 23.48
N TYR A 141 -10.03 4.78 22.64
CA TYR A 141 -8.81 5.54 22.97
C TYR A 141 -9.05 6.75 23.88
N SER A 142 -10.24 6.91 24.45
CA SER A 142 -10.43 7.82 25.58
C SER A 142 -9.74 7.30 26.85
N ASN A 143 -9.42 6.01 26.88
CA ASN A 143 -8.74 5.33 27.99
C ASN A 143 -7.22 5.44 27.84
N LYS A 144 -6.59 6.26 28.70
CA LYS A 144 -5.13 6.46 28.63
C LYS A 144 -4.30 5.23 29.00
N GLU A 145 -4.85 4.30 29.80
CA GLU A 145 -4.16 3.05 30.12
C GLU A 145 -4.05 2.15 28.87
N LEU A 146 -5.05 2.20 27.98
CA LEU A 146 -4.94 1.55 26.67
C LEU A 146 -3.76 2.11 25.86
N TRP A 147 -3.55 3.42 25.88
CA TRP A 147 -2.40 4.05 25.21
C TRP A 147 -1.08 3.44 25.68
N LYS A 148 -0.89 3.34 27.00
CA LYS A 148 0.32 2.78 27.59
C LYS A 148 0.56 1.35 27.11
N TYR A 149 -0.48 0.52 27.14
CA TYR A 149 -0.40 -0.87 26.68
C TYR A 149 -0.01 -0.96 25.20
N GLN A 150 -0.68 -0.19 24.35
CA GLN A 150 -0.44 -0.23 22.91
C GLN A 150 0.93 0.33 22.54
N ILE A 151 1.40 1.37 23.23
CA ILE A 151 2.73 1.94 23.00
C ILE A 151 3.82 0.96 23.45
N GLU A 152 3.67 0.28 24.56
CA GLU A 152 4.62 -0.76 25.00
C GLU A 152 4.67 -1.91 24.00
N THR A 153 3.53 -2.26 23.41
CA THR A 153 3.47 -3.26 22.33
C THR A 153 4.24 -2.80 21.10
N LEU A 154 4.06 -1.54 20.69
CA LEU A 154 4.84 -0.96 19.58
C LEU A 154 6.33 -0.96 19.85
N LYS A 155 6.75 -0.60 21.07
CA LYS A 155 8.17 -0.63 21.47
C LYS A 155 8.76 -2.03 21.37
N PHE A 156 7.99 -3.04 21.74
CA PHE A 156 8.43 -4.43 21.62
C PHE A 156 8.73 -4.79 20.15
N TRP A 157 7.79 -4.51 19.23
CA TRP A 157 7.98 -4.81 17.82
C TRP A 157 9.02 -3.92 17.14
N ALA A 158 9.14 -2.67 17.58
CA ALA A 158 10.09 -1.69 17.02
C ALA A 158 11.56 -2.13 17.17
N ARG A 159 11.86 -3.04 18.09
CA ARG A 159 13.20 -3.62 18.25
C ARG A 159 13.62 -4.50 17.08
N TYR A 160 12.65 -5.02 16.34
CA TYR A 160 12.90 -5.99 15.27
C TYR A 160 12.69 -5.43 13.88
N VAL A 161 11.70 -4.54 13.70
CA VAL A 161 11.25 -4.10 12.38
C VAL A 161 11.68 -2.67 12.06
N ASP A 162 11.51 -2.31 10.78
CA ASP A 162 11.97 -1.03 10.23
C ASP A 162 10.80 -0.10 9.91
N GLY A 163 9.58 -0.56 10.04
CA GLY A 163 8.39 0.22 9.76
C GLY A 163 7.12 -0.40 10.29
N PHE A 164 6.11 0.45 10.46
CA PHE A 164 4.74 0.06 10.80
C PHE A 164 3.78 0.55 9.73
N ARG A 165 2.96 -0.37 9.21
CA ARG A 165 1.77 -0.02 8.42
C ARG A 165 0.58 -0.04 9.37
N CYS A 166 -0.05 1.09 9.57
CA CYS A 166 -1.12 1.24 10.56
C CYS A 166 -2.49 1.18 9.88
N ASP A 167 -3.20 0.09 10.14
CA ASP A 167 -4.52 -0.24 9.60
C ASP A 167 -5.55 0.82 9.99
N VAL A 168 -6.36 1.28 9.03
CA VAL A 168 -7.40 2.32 9.19
C VAL A 168 -7.02 3.42 10.19
N ALA A 169 -5.79 3.89 10.09
CA ALA A 169 -5.18 4.82 11.04
C ALA A 169 -6.01 6.08 11.33
N PRO A 170 -6.78 6.65 10.37
CA PRO A 170 -7.63 7.80 10.64
C PRO A 170 -8.74 7.59 11.67
N LEU A 171 -9.09 6.35 11.97
CA LEU A 171 -10.12 6.00 12.96
C LEU A 171 -9.59 5.96 14.39
N VAL A 172 -8.26 5.99 14.56
CA VAL A 172 -7.59 6.08 15.86
C VAL A 172 -7.15 7.53 16.06
N PRO A 173 -7.30 8.12 17.25
CA PRO A 173 -6.97 9.54 17.47
C PRO A 173 -5.54 9.90 17.07
N LEU A 174 -5.39 11.01 16.37
CA LEU A 174 -4.08 11.50 15.92
C LEU A 174 -3.15 11.77 17.11
N GLU A 175 -3.70 12.23 18.22
CA GLU A 175 -2.96 12.47 19.46
C GLU A 175 -2.29 11.20 19.99
N PHE A 176 -2.98 10.06 19.85
CA PHE A 176 -2.38 8.76 20.19
C PHE A 176 -1.17 8.46 19.29
N TRP A 177 -1.33 8.63 17.97
CA TRP A 177 -0.24 8.39 17.02
C TRP A 177 0.96 9.32 17.26
N GLU A 178 0.71 10.59 17.57
CA GLU A 178 1.76 11.55 17.91
C GLU A 178 2.57 11.08 19.13
N THR A 179 1.88 10.71 20.20
CA THR A 179 2.49 10.20 21.44
C THR A 179 3.24 8.89 21.18
N ALA A 180 2.61 7.97 20.48
CA ALA A 180 3.21 6.67 20.14
C ALA A 180 4.50 6.83 19.37
N LYS A 181 4.48 7.63 18.32
CA LYS A 181 5.66 7.88 17.48
C LYS A 181 6.82 8.47 18.28
N LYS A 182 6.53 9.46 19.13
CA LYS A 182 7.53 10.09 19.97
C LYS A 182 8.17 9.09 20.94
N GLU A 183 7.36 8.28 21.63
CA GLU A 183 7.87 7.31 22.59
C GLU A 183 8.60 6.14 21.92
N VAL A 184 8.08 5.65 20.81
CA VAL A 184 8.72 4.55 20.04
C VAL A 184 10.07 4.98 19.46
N ALA A 185 10.25 6.27 19.16
CA ALA A 185 11.53 6.80 18.69
C ALA A 185 12.67 6.61 19.69
N GLU A 186 12.38 6.44 20.97
CA GLU A 186 13.38 6.11 22.00
C GLU A 186 13.99 4.72 21.76
N VAL A 187 13.22 3.81 21.17
CA VAL A 187 13.65 2.43 20.83
C VAL A 187 14.22 2.36 19.43
N ASN A 188 13.54 2.98 18.45
CA ASN A 188 13.94 2.96 17.05
C ASN A 188 13.58 4.30 16.38
N PRO A 189 14.51 5.26 16.32
CA PRO A 189 14.25 6.58 15.73
C PRO A 189 14.14 6.57 14.20
N ASN A 190 14.54 5.50 13.54
CA ASN A 190 14.56 5.37 12.07
C ASN A 190 13.33 4.66 11.50
N LEU A 191 12.38 4.31 12.36
CA LEU A 191 11.18 3.57 11.96
C LEU A 191 10.30 4.42 11.05
N ILE A 192 9.82 3.81 9.95
CA ILE A 192 8.92 4.48 9.00
C ILE A 192 7.47 4.17 9.37
N TRP A 193 6.65 5.19 9.39
CA TRP A 193 5.23 5.10 9.73
C TRP A 193 4.38 5.31 8.47
N LEU A 194 3.67 4.26 8.06
CA LEU A 194 2.74 4.27 6.94
C LEU A 194 1.31 4.17 7.47
N ALA A 195 0.48 5.15 7.16
CA ALA A 195 -0.94 5.11 7.51
C ALA A 195 -1.76 4.54 6.35
N GLU A 196 -2.55 3.50 6.62
CA GLU A 196 -3.67 3.24 5.74
C GLU A 196 -4.72 4.31 5.99
N THR A 197 -4.73 5.32 5.13
CA THR A 197 -5.82 6.26 5.03
C THR A 197 -6.90 5.63 4.16
N VAL A 198 -8.10 6.17 4.22
CA VAL A 198 -9.28 5.51 3.63
C VAL A 198 -9.96 6.42 2.60
N HIS A 199 -10.87 5.88 1.82
CA HIS A 199 -11.63 6.66 0.84
C HIS A 199 -12.29 7.88 1.50
N PRO A 200 -12.23 9.06 0.89
CA PRO A 200 -12.90 10.26 1.41
C PRO A 200 -14.40 10.05 1.67
N SER A 201 -15.07 9.29 0.82
CA SER A 201 -16.48 8.92 1.01
C SER A 201 -16.71 8.12 2.30
N PHE A 202 -15.77 7.25 2.69
CA PHE A 202 -15.83 6.49 3.92
C PHE A 202 -15.62 7.38 5.15
N VAL A 203 -14.68 8.31 5.10
CA VAL A 203 -14.49 9.33 6.15
C VAL A 203 -15.77 10.11 6.36
N ARG A 204 -16.39 10.59 5.28
CA ARG A 204 -17.66 11.32 5.33
C ARG A 204 -18.78 10.48 5.95
N TRP A 205 -18.91 9.24 5.51
CA TRP A 205 -19.92 8.30 6.03
C TRP A 205 -19.80 8.11 7.54
N LEU A 206 -18.58 7.96 8.08
CA LEU A 206 -18.34 7.83 9.52
C LEU A 206 -18.64 9.12 10.27
N ARG A 207 -18.23 10.28 9.73
CA ARG A 207 -18.49 11.58 10.32
C ARG A 207 -20.00 11.89 10.42
N GLU A 208 -20.75 11.54 9.39
CA GLU A 208 -22.21 11.68 9.39
C GLU A 208 -22.89 10.83 10.48
N ARG A 209 -22.23 9.78 10.95
CA ARG A 209 -22.66 8.94 12.08
C ARG A 209 -22.15 9.40 13.43
N GLY A 210 -21.49 10.55 13.48
CA GLY A 210 -21.02 11.16 14.72
C GLY A 210 -19.65 10.68 15.19
N PHE A 211 -18.91 9.92 14.37
CA PHE A 211 -17.58 9.46 14.76
C PHE A 211 -16.50 10.48 14.38
N ARG A 212 -15.49 10.57 15.23
CA ARG A 212 -14.31 11.36 14.94
C ARG A 212 -13.37 10.57 14.04
N VAL A 213 -13.18 11.02 12.82
CA VAL A 213 -12.29 10.41 11.84
C VAL A 213 -11.44 11.52 11.22
N HIS A 214 -10.14 11.29 11.13
CA HIS A 214 -9.21 12.26 10.58
C HIS A 214 -9.22 12.24 9.05
N SER A 215 -9.00 13.42 8.45
CA SER A 215 -8.73 13.50 7.03
C SER A 215 -7.34 12.98 6.72
N ASP A 216 -7.13 12.57 5.47
CA ASP A 216 -5.84 12.11 4.99
C ASP A 216 -4.75 13.18 5.19
N VAL A 217 -5.07 14.44 4.88
CA VAL A 217 -4.13 15.57 5.05
C VAL A 217 -3.68 15.71 6.51
N GLU A 218 -4.61 15.56 7.47
CA GLU A 218 -4.27 15.61 8.90
C GLU A 218 -3.27 14.52 9.30
N MET A 219 -3.36 13.35 8.71
CA MET A 219 -2.48 12.21 9.05
C MET A 219 -1.01 12.50 8.74
N HIS A 220 -0.72 13.41 7.82
CA HIS A 220 0.66 13.82 7.51
C HIS A 220 1.36 14.58 8.64
N ARG A 221 0.65 14.97 9.69
CA ARG A 221 1.26 15.52 10.90
C ARG A 221 2.12 14.49 11.64
N VAL A 222 1.82 13.20 11.45
CA VAL A 222 2.49 12.10 12.16
C VAL A 222 3.14 11.11 11.20
N PHE A 223 2.42 10.70 10.17
CA PHE A 223 2.85 9.64 9.26
C PHE A 223 3.67 10.20 8.09
N GLU A 224 4.79 9.59 7.82
CA GLU A 224 5.63 9.94 6.67
C GLU A 224 4.93 9.58 5.34
N ILE A 225 4.19 8.48 5.32
CA ILE A 225 3.54 7.97 4.10
C ILE A 225 2.05 7.72 4.41
N THR A 226 1.18 8.12 3.50
CA THR A 226 -0.25 7.79 3.54
C THR A 226 -0.70 7.15 2.24
N TYR A 227 -1.76 6.33 2.29
CA TYR A 227 -2.33 5.67 1.11
C TYR A 227 -2.96 6.69 0.15
N ASP A 228 -2.90 6.37 -1.13
CA ASP A 228 -3.55 7.15 -2.20
C ASP A 228 -5.01 6.70 -2.43
N TYR A 229 -5.78 6.49 -1.34
CA TYR A 229 -7.20 6.17 -1.49
C TYR A 229 -8.04 7.36 -1.93
N ASP A 230 -7.61 8.58 -1.70
CA ASP A 230 -8.26 9.76 -2.25
C ASP A 230 -8.15 9.80 -3.78
N GLY A 231 -6.97 9.53 -4.34
CA GLY A 231 -6.78 9.36 -5.78
C GLY A 231 -7.49 8.10 -6.30
N ARG A 232 -7.43 7.01 -5.55
CA ARG A 232 -8.08 5.74 -5.92
C ARG A 232 -9.59 5.88 -6.04
N GLU A 233 -10.25 6.66 -5.18
CA GLU A 233 -11.69 6.89 -5.26
C GLU A 233 -12.08 7.52 -6.61
N VAL A 234 -11.30 8.50 -7.07
CA VAL A 234 -11.52 9.11 -8.39
C VAL A 234 -11.24 8.13 -9.52
N LEU A 235 -10.15 7.35 -9.40
CA LEU A 235 -9.82 6.31 -10.37
C LEU A 235 -10.92 5.24 -10.46
N GLU A 236 -11.47 4.80 -9.34
CA GLU A 236 -12.59 3.86 -9.30
C GLU A 236 -13.81 4.41 -10.02
N GLY A 237 -14.14 5.68 -9.81
CA GLY A 237 -15.21 6.35 -10.55
C GLY A 237 -14.99 6.35 -12.06
N TYR A 238 -13.75 6.55 -12.49
CA TYR A 238 -13.38 6.43 -13.91
C TYR A 238 -13.55 4.99 -14.41
N LEU A 239 -13.04 4.01 -13.68
CA LEU A 239 -13.14 2.59 -14.08
C LEU A 239 -14.59 2.10 -14.16
N GLN A 240 -15.48 2.68 -13.37
CA GLN A 240 -16.92 2.38 -13.36
C GLN A 240 -17.70 3.17 -14.43
N GLY A 241 -17.04 4.06 -15.17
CA GLY A 241 -17.68 4.88 -16.19
C GLY A 241 -18.45 6.10 -15.65
N GLU A 242 -18.28 6.40 -14.36
CA GLU A 242 -18.94 7.54 -13.69
C GLU A 242 -18.16 8.85 -13.83
N ARG A 243 -16.87 8.75 -14.11
CA ARG A 243 -15.95 9.89 -14.27
C ARG A 243 -15.10 9.72 -15.51
N THR A 244 -14.51 10.83 -15.97
CA THR A 244 -13.57 10.82 -17.11
C THR A 244 -12.13 10.59 -16.63
N LEU A 245 -11.25 10.20 -17.54
CA LEU A 245 -9.81 10.12 -17.24
C LEU A 245 -9.27 11.49 -16.83
N SER A 246 -9.74 12.57 -17.44
CA SER A 246 -9.32 13.93 -17.06
C SER A 246 -9.67 14.27 -15.62
N SER A 247 -10.79 13.79 -15.10
CA SER A 247 -11.15 13.98 -13.69
C SER A 247 -10.10 13.39 -12.74
N TYR A 248 -9.56 12.23 -13.08
CA TYR A 248 -8.51 11.59 -12.28
C TYR A 248 -7.19 12.37 -12.37
N VAL A 249 -6.79 12.74 -13.57
CA VAL A 249 -5.54 13.50 -13.79
C VAL A 249 -5.63 14.89 -13.13
N ASP A 250 -6.76 15.57 -13.24
CA ASP A 250 -7.00 16.85 -12.56
C ASP A 250 -6.93 16.68 -11.03
N TYR A 251 -7.45 15.58 -10.50
CA TYR A 251 -7.33 15.31 -9.07
C TYR A 251 -5.87 15.14 -8.62
N LEU A 252 -5.02 14.50 -9.41
CA LEU A 252 -3.59 14.39 -9.10
C LEU A 252 -2.93 15.78 -8.98
N TYR A 253 -3.33 16.73 -9.81
CA TYR A 253 -2.90 18.13 -9.69
C TYR A 253 -3.40 18.76 -8.38
N VAL A 254 -4.67 18.59 -8.05
CA VAL A 254 -5.25 19.09 -6.79
C VAL A 254 -4.54 18.46 -5.59
N GLN A 255 -4.29 17.17 -5.62
CA GLN A 255 -3.57 16.46 -4.57
C GLN A 255 -2.20 17.10 -4.30
N ASP A 256 -1.46 17.43 -5.35
CA ASP A 256 -0.13 18.02 -5.21
C ASP A 256 -0.15 19.41 -4.56
N THR A 257 -1.26 20.13 -4.64
CA THR A 257 -1.43 21.45 -4.02
C THR A 257 -2.14 21.40 -2.65
N LEU A 258 -2.93 20.34 -2.39
CA LEU A 258 -3.68 20.19 -1.15
C LEU A 258 -2.80 19.72 0.02
N TYR A 259 -1.84 18.87 -0.27
CA TYR A 259 -0.96 18.27 0.75
C TYR A 259 0.26 19.14 1.02
N PRO A 260 0.90 19.00 2.20
CA PRO A 260 2.19 19.64 2.48
C PRO A 260 3.23 19.28 1.41
N ALA A 261 4.16 20.17 1.13
CA ALA A 261 5.17 19.98 0.08
C ALA A 261 6.01 18.70 0.23
N ASP A 262 6.16 18.20 1.45
CA ASP A 262 6.91 17.00 1.77
C ASP A 262 6.03 15.74 1.88
N TYR A 263 4.79 15.81 1.43
CA TYR A 263 3.89 14.64 1.48
C TYR A 263 4.43 13.47 0.67
N VAL A 264 4.13 12.25 1.11
CA VAL A 264 4.44 11.03 0.38
C VAL A 264 3.19 10.15 0.34
N LYS A 265 2.67 9.94 -0.86
CA LYS A 265 1.60 8.98 -1.09
C LYS A 265 2.17 7.61 -1.37
N LEU A 266 1.47 6.57 -0.90
CA LEU A 266 1.70 5.21 -1.35
C LEU A 266 0.82 4.99 -2.58
N ARG A 267 1.45 4.87 -3.76
CA ARG A 267 0.75 4.60 -5.02
C ARG A 267 0.54 3.10 -5.18
N PHE A 268 -0.62 2.71 -5.69
CA PHE A 268 -0.94 1.30 -5.89
C PHE A 268 -2.05 1.12 -6.92
N LEU A 269 -2.00 0.00 -7.64
CA LEU A 269 -3.10 -0.46 -8.50
C LEU A 269 -3.92 -1.54 -7.83
N GLU A 270 -3.32 -2.28 -6.90
CA GLU A 270 -3.98 -3.34 -6.15
C GLU A 270 -3.38 -3.48 -4.75
N ASN A 271 -4.12 -4.12 -3.87
CA ASN A 271 -3.68 -4.59 -2.56
C ASN A 271 -4.61 -5.76 -2.14
N HIS A 272 -4.46 -6.26 -0.91
CA HIS A 272 -5.26 -7.39 -0.43
C HIS A 272 -6.77 -7.13 -0.36
N ASP A 273 -7.20 -5.87 -0.36
CA ASP A 273 -8.63 -5.47 -0.31
C ASP A 273 -9.24 -5.19 -1.69
N LEU A 274 -8.43 -5.18 -2.74
CA LEU A 274 -8.85 -4.80 -4.09
C LEU A 274 -8.72 -5.97 -5.07
N PRO A 275 -9.53 -5.98 -6.15
CA PRO A 275 -9.31 -6.90 -7.25
C PRO A 275 -7.93 -6.72 -7.87
N ARG A 276 -7.36 -7.78 -8.40
CA ARG A 276 -6.08 -7.73 -9.11
C ARG A 276 -6.15 -6.80 -10.32
N ALA A 277 -5.13 -5.99 -10.51
CA ALA A 277 -5.02 -5.07 -11.65
C ALA A 277 -5.06 -5.81 -12.99
N ALA A 278 -4.41 -6.97 -13.09
CA ALA A 278 -4.43 -7.79 -14.29
C ALA A 278 -5.84 -8.21 -14.70
N LYS A 279 -6.71 -8.44 -13.71
CA LYS A 279 -8.12 -8.77 -13.98
C LYS A 279 -8.93 -7.54 -14.37
N ILE A 280 -8.72 -6.41 -13.68
CA ILE A 280 -9.44 -5.15 -13.94
C ILE A 280 -9.16 -4.65 -15.34
N PHE A 281 -7.89 -4.58 -15.74
CA PHE A 281 -7.50 -4.01 -17.02
C PHE A 281 -7.60 -5.01 -18.17
N GLY A 282 -7.47 -6.33 -17.90
CA GLY A 282 -7.75 -7.41 -18.83
C GLY A 282 -6.87 -7.49 -20.09
N ASP A 283 -6.40 -6.37 -20.59
CA ASP A 283 -5.56 -6.23 -21.76
C ASP A 283 -4.10 -5.96 -21.31
N GLU A 284 -3.15 -6.67 -21.91
CA GLU A 284 -1.74 -6.58 -21.50
C GLU A 284 -1.16 -5.19 -21.72
N LEU A 285 -1.46 -4.55 -22.85
CA LEU A 285 -0.97 -3.20 -23.15
C LEU A 285 -1.56 -2.18 -22.18
N ARG A 286 -2.85 -2.30 -21.88
CA ARG A 286 -3.52 -1.44 -20.93
C ARG A 286 -2.93 -1.60 -19.53
N LEU A 287 -2.72 -2.83 -19.11
CA LEU A 287 -2.10 -3.14 -17.81
C LEU A 287 -0.69 -2.56 -17.71
N LYS A 288 0.13 -2.72 -18.74
CA LYS A 288 1.49 -2.16 -18.78
C LYS A 288 1.49 -0.64 -18.69
N ASN A 289 0.62 0.03 -19.44
CA ASN A 289 0.52 1.49 -19.43
C ASN A 289 0.09 2.01 -18.05
N TRP A 290 -0.94 1.44 -17.45
CA TRP A 290 -1.38 1.83 -16.11
C TRP A 290 -0.33 1.55 -15.04
N THR A 291 0.35 0.41 -15.13
CA THR A 291 1.41 0.05 -14.19
C THR A 291 2.57 1.02 -14.27
N ALA A 292 3.08 1.30 -15.47
CA ALA A 292 4.17 2.25 -15.66
C ALA A 292 3.79 3.67 -15.24
N PHE A 293 2.57 4.11 -15.57
CA PHE A 293 2.05 5.39 -15.13
C PHE A 293 2.08 5.52 -13.61
N MET A 294 1.56 4.50 -12.90
CA MET A 294 1.52 4.50 -11.44
C MET A 294 2.92 4.54 -10.82
N PHE A 295 3.87 3.79 -11.38
CA PHE A 295 5.26 3.81 -10.92
C PHE A 295 5.93 5.18 -11.08
N MET A 296 5.53 5.94 -12.10
CA MET A 296 6.13 7.24 -12.38
C MET A 296 5.51 8.39 -11.58
N LEU A 297 4.34 8.18 -10.98
CA LEU A 297 3.73 9.19 -10.12
C LEU A 297 4.58 9.44 -8.88
N LYS A 298 4.60 10.70 -8.45
CA LYS A 298 5.28 11.16 -7.24
C LYS A 298 4.74 10.44 -6.00
N GLY A 299 5.57 9.60 -5.40
CA GLY A 299 5.20 8.79 -4.23
C GLY A 299 5.94 7.47 -4.16
N ALA A 300 5.80 6.77 -3.03
CA ALA A 300 6.25 5.40 -2.88
C ALA A 300 5.30 4.47 -3.67
N MET A 301 5.78 3.28 -4.03
CA MET A 301 4.98 2.31 -4.79
C MET A 301 4.76 1.03 -3.99
N LEU A 302 3.52 0.55 -3.99
CA LEU A 302 3.15 -0.74 -3.41
C LEU A 302 3.00 -1.78 -4.51
N ILE A 303 3.56 -2.96 -4.28
CA ILE A 303 3.31 -4.16 -5.09
C ILE A 303 2.73 -5.21 -4.14
N TYR A 304 1.56 -5.75 -4.45
CA TYR A 304 1.00 -6.89 -3.73
C TYR A 304 1.53 -8.19 -4.34
N ALA A 305 2.03 -9.11 -3.50
CA ALA A 305 2.61 -10.38 -3.96
C ALA A 305 1.74 -11.08 -5.01
N GLY A 306 2.32 -11.39 -6.14
CA GLY A 306 1.64 -11.92 -7.33
C GLY A 306 1.41 -10.87 -8.42
N GLN A 307 1.32 -9.59 -8.07
CA GLN A 307 1.18 -8.50 -9.03
C GLN A 307 2.35 -8.45 -10.01
N GLU A 308 3.55 -8.74 -9.55
CA GLU A 308 4.76 -8.75 -10.37
C GLU A 308 4.72 -9.79 -11.50
N TYR A 309 3.82 -10.76 -11.42
CA TYR A 309 3.60 -11.77 -12.46
C TYR A 309 2.25 -11.62 -13.19
N ALA A 310 1.57 -10.50 -12.99
CA ALA A 310 0.24 -10.25 -13.57
C ALA A 310 -0.79 -11.35 -13.22
N ILE A 311 -0.71 -11.89 -12.02
CA ILE A 311 -1.67 -12.90 -11.55
C ILE A 311 -3.05 -12.27 -11.38
N GLU A 312 -4.09 -12.93 -11.89
CA GLU A 312 -5.46 -12.43 -11.87
C GLU A 312 -6.23 -12.83 -10.62
N LYS A 313 -5.84 -13.95 -9.99
CA LYS A 313 -6.52 -14.46 -8.80
C LYS A 313 -6.19 -13.65 -7.57
N GLN A 314 -7.23 -13.14 -6.90
CA GLN A 314 -7.12 -12.51 -5.59
C GLN A 314 -7.22 -13.57 -4.49
N PRO A 315 -6.19 -13.76 -3.66
CA PRO A 315 -6.29 -14.71 -2.55
C PRO A 315 -7.38 -14.32 -1.56
N SER A 316 -8.08 -15.32 -1.01
CA SER A 316 -9.05 -15.11 0.06
C SER A 316 -8.35 -14.59 1.32
N LEU A 317 -9.02 -13.67 2.05
CA LEU A 317 -8.57 -13.22 3.37
C LEU A 317 -8.97 -14.18 4.50
N PHE A 318 -9.88 -15.13 4.22
CA PHE A 318 -10.54 -15.94 5.25
C PHE A 318 -10.21 -17.42 5.16
N GLU A 319 -9.60 -17.83 4.08
CA GLU A 319 -9.32 -19.24 3.79
C GLU A 319 -7.85 -19.46 3.42
N LYS A 320 -7.40 -20.70 3.48
CA LYS A 320 -6.15 -21.10 2.83
C LYS A 320 -6.35 -21.07 1.32
N ASP A 321 -5.68 -20.17 0.66
CA ASP A 321 -5.88 -19.88 -0.77
C ASP A 321 -4.56 -19.37 -1.38
N PRO A 322 -3.57 -20.26 -1.56
CA PRO A 322 -2.24 -19.88 -2.03
C PRO A 322 -2.25 -19.17 -3.38
N ILE A 323 -1.34 -18.23 -3.54
CA ILE A 323 -1.11 -17.58 -4.82
C ILE A 323 -0.73 -18.64 -5.86
N PRO A 324 -1.41 -18.66 -7.03
CA PRO A 324 -1.08 -19.62 -8.10
C PRO A 324 0.15 -19.14 -8.91
N TRP A 325 1.34 -19.23 -8.33
CA TRP A 325 2.59 -18.73 -8.93
C TRP A 325 2.86 -19.34 -10.32
N GLU A 326 2.40 -20.56 -10.56
CA GLU A 326 2.52 -21.28 -11.85
C GLU A 326 1.77 -20.59 -12.99
N GLU A 327 0.77 -19.75 -12.67
CA GLU A 327 0.01 -18.98 -13.66
C GLU A 327 0.71 -17.64 -13.99
N GLY A 328 1.86 -17.39 -13.40
CA GLY A 328 2.58 -16.13 -13.53
C GLY A 328 3.17 -15.85 -14.90
N ASN A 329 3.20 -14.57 -15.29
CA ASN A 329 3.80 -14.08 -16.52
C ASN A 329 5.22 -13.57 -16.23
N GLU A 330 6.23 -14.32 -16.68
CA GLU A 330 7.65 -14.00 -16.46
C GLU A 330 8.08 -12.70 -17.16
N GLU A 331 7.52 -12.41 -18.34
CA GLU A 331 7.83 -11.18 -19.07
C GLU A 331 7.32 -9.96 -18.31
N PHE A 332 6.15 -10.07 -17.68
CA PHE A 332 5.61 -9.00 -16.85
C PHE A 332 6.47 -8.75 -15.62
N SER A 333 7.01 -9.81 -15.02
CA SER A 333 7.93 -9.69 -13.88
C SER A 333 9.21 -8.95 -14.27
N ALA A 334 9.76 -9.24 -15.44
CA ALA A 334 10.92 -8.51 -15.97
C ALA A 334 10.59 -7.03 -16.20
N PHE A 335 9.38 -6.74 -16.68
CA PHE A 335 8.87 -5.37 -16.86
C PHE A 335 8.76 -4.62 -15.52
N ILE A 336 8.19 -5.25 -14.49
CA ILE A 336 8.11 -4.68 -13.14
C ILE A 336 9.51 -4.39 -12.58
N LYS A 337 10.42 -5.33 -12.72
CA LYS A 337 11.81 -5.16 -12.28
C LYS A 337 12.48 -3.95 -12.95
N LYS A 338 12.23 -3.78 -14.25
CA LYS A 338 12.73 -2.63 -15.02
C LYS A 338 12.12 -1.31 -14.54
N LEU A 339 10.82 -1.29 -14.25
CA LEU A 339 10.14 -0.12 -13.71
C LEU A 339 10.69 0.28 -12.34
N ILE A 340 10.99 -0.67 -11.48
CA ILE A 340 11.61 -0.40 -10.17
C ILE A 340 12.98 0.25 -10.36
N GLU A 341 13.80 -0.29 -11.24
CA GLU A 341 15.12 0.26 -11.58
C GLU A 341 15.00 1.70 -12.10
N ILE A 342 14.08 1.95 -13.03
CA ILE A 342 13.82 3.28 -13.58
C ILE A 342 13.36 4.25 -12.48
N LYS A 343 12.41 3.85 -11.64
CA LYS A 343 11.90 4.68 -10.53
C LYS A 343 13.04 5.15 -9.63
N LYS A 344 14.05 4.33 -9.39
CA LYS A 344 15.19 4.66 -8.54
C LYS A 344 16.21 5.57 -9.25
N SER A 345 16.21 5.62 -10.57
CA SER A 345 17.18 6.39 -11.38
C SER A 345 16.69 7.77 -11.78
N ILE A 346 15.36 7.99 -11.85
CA ILE A 346 14.80 9.29 -12.28
C ILE A 346 14.44 10.17 -11.09
N ASP A 347 14.35 11.49 -11.35
CA ASP A 347 13.96 12.49 -10.34
C ASP A 347 12.57 13.03 -10.64
N CYS A 348 11.57 12.43 -9.99
CA CYS A 348 10.14 12.82 -10.07
C CYS A 348 9.62 13.48 -8.80
N ASN A 349 10.48 14.13 -8.04
CA ASN A 349 10.06 14.86 -6.83
C ASN A 349 9.27 16.14 -7.13
N SER A 350 9.51 16.70 -8.31
CA SER A 350 8.68 17.76 -8.89
C SER A 350 8.22 17.25 -10.23
N GLN A 351 6.92 17.16 -10.42
CA GLN A 351 6.38 16.60 -11.66
C GLN A 351 5.12 17.34 -12.11
N ARG A 352 4.84 17.22 -13.39
CA ARG A 352 3.61 17.66 -14.01
C ARG A 352 2.94 16.47 -14.68
N VAL A 353 1.69 16.24 -14.33
CA VAL A 353 0.86 15.17 -14.90
C VAL A 353 -0.27 15.83 -15.69
N TYR A 354 -0.42 15.47 -16.95
CA TYR A 354 -1.48 16.04 -17.80
C TYR A 354 -1.88 15.08 -18.91
N LEU A 355 -3.01 15.36 -19.54
CA LEU A 355 -3.44 14.69 -20.76
C LEU A 355 -3.13 15.58 -21.98
N THR A 356 -2.66 15.00 -23.07
CA THR A 356 -2.56 15.67 -24.34
C THR A 356 -3.97 15.97 -24.87
N LYS A 357 -4.09 16.79 -25.92
CA LYS A 357 -5.39 17.05 -26.57
C LYS A 357 -6.08 15.76 -27.03
N GLU A 358 -5.27 14.79 -27.41
CA GLU A 358 -5.72 13.48 -27.91
C GLU A 358 -6.09 12.52 -26.78
N GLY A 359 -5.82 12.89 -25.52
CA GLY A 359 -6.18 12.08 -24.35
C GLY A 359 -5.12 11.07 -23.90
N VAL A 360 -3.85 11.30 -24.23
CA VAL A 360 -2.73 10.46 -23.80
C VAL A 360 -2.08 11.09 -22.56
N ALA A 361 -1.83 10.27 -21.54
CA ALA A 361 -1.25 10.76 -20.28
C ALA A 361 0.24 11.00 -20.40
N VAL A 362 0.70 12.12 -19.86
CA VAL A 362 2.11 12.51 -19.82
C VAL A 362 2.51 12.82 -18.38
N VAL A 363 3.65 12.31 -17.96
CA VAL A 363 4.27 12.64 -16.66
C VAL A 363 5.63 13.24 -16.95
N GLU A 364 5.77 14.53 -16.72
CA GLU A 364 7.04 15.24 -16.85
C GLU A 364 7.73 15.31 -15.49
N CYS A 365 8.95 14.81 -15.43
CA CYS A 365 9.84 14.89 -14.28
C CYS A 365 11.08 15.74 -14.65
N LYS A 366 11.96 15.96 -13.70
CA LYS A 366 13.16 16.79 -13.90
C LYS A 366 14.05 16.26 -15.04
N ASN A 367 14.22 14.96 -15.13
CA ASN A 367 15.16 14.32 -16.07
C ASN A 367 14.52 13.20 -16.89
N ALA A 368 13.19 13.13 -16.93
CA ALA A 368 12.47 12.11 -17.67
C ALA A 368 11.07 12.55 -18.05
N VAL A 369 10.54 12.02 -19.14
CA VAL A 369 9.15 12.19 -19.56
C VAL A 369 8.55 10.83 -19.84
N GLY A 370 7.46 10.52 -19.15
CA GLY A 370 6.67 9.31 -19.41
C GLY A 370 5.46 9.62 -20.27
N ILE A 371 5.17 8.76 -21.23
CA ILE A 371 4.00 8.84 -22.11
C ILE A 371 3.25 7.52 -22.00
N PHE A 372 1.97 7.59 -21.59
CA PHE A 372 1.19 6.43 -21.22
C PHE A 372 -0.16 6.45 -21.92
N ASN A 373 -0.35 5.48 -22.80
CA ASN A 373 -1.60 5.31 -23.56
C ASN A 373 -2.62 4.52 -22.71
N LEU A 374 -3.25 5.21 -21.77
CA LEU A 374 -4.14 4.59 -20.77
C LEU A 374 -5.46 4.13 -21.33
N GLU A 375 -5.89 4.67 -22.49
CA GLU A 375 -7.20 4.39 -23.10
C GLU A 375 -7.11 3.77 -24.52
N GLY A 376 -5.91 3.35 -24.93
CA GLY A 376 -5.74 2.69 -26.24
C GLY A 376 -5.98 3.64 -27.42
N LYS A 377 -5.52 4.87 -27.34
CA LYS A 377 -5.64 5.86 -28.43
C LYS A 377 -4.75 5.48 -29.60
N ILE A 378 -5.12 5.94 -30.79
CA ILE A 378 -4.36 5.73 -32.04
C ILE A 378 -4.13 7.10 -32.72
N GLY A 379 -3.13 7.17 -33.61
CA GLY A 379 -2.79 8.37 -34.34
C GLY A 379 -1.54 9.05 -33.82
N GLU A 380 -1.49 10.36 -33.94
CA GLU A 380 -0.34 11.18 -33.50
C GLU A 380 -0.74 12.05 -32.30
N ILE A 381 0.23 12.38 -31.47
CA ILE A 381 0.08 13.34 -30.38
C ILE A 381 1.06 14.51 -30.56
N GLU A 382 0.59 15.71 -30.21
CA GLU A 382 1.44 16.90 -30.17
C GLU A 382 2.24 16.92 -28.87
N ILE A 383 3.53 16.62 -28.97
CA ILE A 383 4.46 16.69 -27.86
C ILE A 383 5.89 16.87 -28.40
N GLU A 384 6.67 17.72 -27.76
CA GLU A 384 8.06 17.93 -28.10
C GLU A 384 8.92 17.10 -27.15
N VAL A 385 9.53 16.02 -27.64
CA VAL A 385 10.40 15.14 -26.87
C VAL A 385 11.60 14.68 -27.67
N LYS A 386 12.73 14.49 -26.98
CA LYS A 386 13.94 13.91 -27.54
C LYS A 386 14.73 13.21 -26.44
N GLY A 387 15.00 11.95 -26.64
CA GLY A 387 15.78 11.17 -25.66
C GLY A 387 15.73 9.69 -25.96
N ILE A 388 16.06 8.90 -24.94
CA ILE A 388 16.10 7.43 -25.02
C ILE A 388 15.00 6.87 -24.12
N ASP A 389 14.19 5.98 -24.68
CA ASP A 389 13.23 5.21 -23.89
C ASP A 389 13.97 4.23 -22.97
N LEU A 390 13.84 4.44 -21.66
CA LEU A 390 14.52 3.64 -20.65
C LEU A 390 14.00 2.19 -20.59
N LEU A 391 12.80 1.95 -21.10
CA LEU A 391 12.22 0.59 -21.13
C LEU A 391 12.80 -0.26 -22.26
N THR A 392 13.14 0.34 -23.40
CA THR A 392 13.56 -0.40 -24.61
C THR A 392 14.97 -0.05 -25.09
N GLY A 393 15.51 1.07 -24.67
CA GLY A 393 16.79 1.60 -25.17
C GLY A 393 16.67 2.31 -26.53
N ARG A 394 15.47 2.44 -27.07
CA ARG A 394 15.25 3.09 -28.39
C ARG A 394 15.26 4.60 -28.26
N LYS A 395 15.74 5.26 -29.33
CA LYS A 395 15.65 6.71 -29.44
C LYS A 395 14.22 7.12 -29.76
N VAL A 396 13.75 8.17 -29.10
CA VAL A 396 12.45 8.81 -29.35
C VAL A 396 12.70 10.27 -29.64
N GLU A 397 12.22 10.76 -30.77
CA GLU A 397 12.38 12.15 -31.18
C GLU A 397 11.13 12.60 -31.92
N SER A 398 10.60 13.77 -31.52
CA SER A 398 9.47 14.39 -32.21
C SER A 398 9.86 14.86 -33.60
N LYS A 399 8.92 14.72 -34.55
CA LYS A 399 9.01 15.28 -35.89
C LYS A 399 7.91 16.30 -36.04
N ASP A 400 8.29 17.55 -36.34
CA ASP A 400 7.36 18.67 -36.44
C ASP A 400 6.45 18.83 -35.19
N GLY A 401 7.04 18.59 -34.01
CA GLY A 401 6.34 18.70 -32.72
C GLY A 401 5.38 17.56 -32.42
N LYS A 402 5.49 16.43 -33.13
CA LYS A 402 4.59 15.28 -32.97
C LYS A 402 5.32 13.96 -32.88
N ILE A 403 4.70 13.00 -32.23
CA ILE A 403 5.08 11.57 -32.28
C ILE A 403 3.84 10.72 -32.55
N GLU A 404 4.06 9.55 -33.10
CA GLU A 404 3.01 8.53 -33.16
C GLU A 404 2.65 8.07 -31.74
N VAL A 405 1.36 7.87 -31.47
CA VAL A 405 0.91 7.39 -30.16
C VAL A 405 1.51 6.01 -29.88
N PRO A 406 2.33 5.86 -28.83
CA PRO A 406 2.89 4.55 -28.53
C PRO A 406 1.80 3.61 -27.99
N PHE A 407 1.86 2.34 -28.38
CA PHE A 407 0.97 1.31 -27.80
C PHE A 407 1.47 0.88 -26.43
N GLU A 408 2.77 0.74 -26.30
CA GLU A 408 3.41 0.43 -25.02
C GLU A 408 3.82 1.71 -24.29
N PRO A 409 3.95 1.66 -22.95
CA PRO A 409 4.44 2.83 -22.20
C PRO A 409 5.87 3.16 -22.62
N ILE A 410 6.20 4.44 -22.68
CA ILE A 410 7.56 4.90 -22.88
C ILE A 410 7.97 5.87 -21.76
N ILE A 411 9.21 5.76 -21.30
CA ILE A 411 9.79 6.64 -20.31
C ILE A 411 11.11 7.15 -20.86
N ILE A 412 11.10 8.40 -21.29
CA ILE A 412 12.20 9.01 -22.02
C ILE A 412 13.15 9.70 -21.05
N SER A 413 14.42 9.31 -21.07
CA SER A 413 15.49 10.03 -20.38
C SER A 413 15.84 11.27 -21.19
N LEU A 414 15.82 12.44 -20.54
CA LEU A 414 16.14 13.73 -21.16
C LEU A 414 17.65 14.02 -21.07
#